data_a92accd03e074efcc241d724b573b9be
#
_entry.id   a92accd03e074efcc241d724b573b9be
#
_cell.length_a   1.000
_cell.length_b   1.000
_cell.length_c   1.000
_cell.angle_alpha   90.00
_cell.angle_beta   90.00
_cell.angle_gamma   90.00
#
_symmetry.space_group_name_H-M   'P 1'
#
loop_
_entity.id
_entity.type
_entity.pdbx_description
1 polymer ?
#
loop_
_entity_poly.entity_id
_entity_poly.type
_entity_poly.pdbx_seq_one_letter_code
_entity_poly.pdbx_strand_id
1 'polypeptide(L)'
;MKQNQLTINNIILLNCLIVMILFLPVLSSHTVLMKSIFFTAIVFFGTFSLDFVKRAQKILIVFGAITIFLNWLDHFFPSHVLDLVFSFSFFFYNLFVVVFMVRHIAKSEKVNVTMIINSINGYLFIGILGAVLLAMTEILPKLINHLDTGAINFAGGKAQGFYDFLYFSFITLTTLGYGDVTPVSALAKSLTIVIAISGQLYLTILVAMLVGKYLSHPEKR
;
A
#
# COMPACT_ATOMS: atom_id res chain seq x y z
N MET A 1 7.63 10.79 26.11
CA MET A 1 8.68 10.45 25.10
C MET A 1 8.19 9.44 24.08
N LYS A 2 7.57 8.32 24.45
CA LYS A 2 7.15 7.24 23.51
C LYS A 2 6.11 7.69 22.48
N GLN A 3 5.15 8.53 22.86
CA GLN A 3 4.08 9.01 21.96
C GLN A 3 4.62 9.97 20.90
N ASN A 4 5.57 10.84 21.24
CA ASN A 4 6.21 11.74 20.27
C ASN A 4 7.03 10.96 19.23
N GLN A 5 7.76 9.93 19.65
CA GLN A 5 8.52 9.06 18.76
C GLN A 5 7.59 8.37 17.73
N LEU A 6 6.45 7.90 18.20
CA LEU A 6 5.46 7.25 17.35
C LEU A 6 4.88 8.21 16.30
N THR A 7 4.55 9.43 16.70
CA THR A 7 4.06 10.46 15.77
C THR A 7 5.11 10.78 14.71
N ILE A 8 6.39 10.90 15.10
CA ILE A 8 7.49 11.15 14.19
C ILE A 8 7.62 10.00 13.17
N ASN A 9 7.60 8.73 13.62
CA ASN A 9 7.70 7.59 12.72
C ASN A 9 6.54 7.56 11.71
N ASN A 10 5.33 7.91 12.15
CA ASN A 10 4.15 7.99 11.26
C ASN A 10 4.24 9.13 10.25
N ILE A 11 4.81 10.27 10.63
CA ILE A 11 5.07 11.39 9.71
C ILE A 11 6.13 11.00 8.69
N ILE A 12 7.21 10.34 9.12
CA ILE A 12 8.25 9.86 8.20
C ILE A 12 7.67 8.85 7.22
N LEU A 13 6.84 7.90 7.70
CA LEU A 13 6.15 6.95 6.84
C LEU A 13 5.27 7.66 5.81
N LEU A 14 4.45 8.64 6.24
CA LEU A 14 3.62 9.43 5.35
C LEU A 14 4.44 10.11 4.25
N ASN A 15 5.54 10.75 4.62
CA ASN A 15 6.43 11.39 3.66
C ASN A 15 7.05 10.36 2.69
N CYS A 16 7.49 9.19 3.17
CA CYS A 16 8.00 8.12 2.31
C CYS A 16 6.94 7.64 1.31
N LEU A 17 5.69 7.47 1.74
CA LEU A 17 4.59 7.05 0.88
C LEU A 17 4.28 8.11 -0.19
N ILE A 18 4.19 9.39 0.20
CA ILE A 18 3.95 10.51 -0.73
C ILE A 18 5.10 10.64 -1.72
N VAL A 19 6.34 10.59 -1.25
CA VAL A 19 7.54 10.68 -2.11
C VAL A 19 7.55 9.51 -3.11
N MET A 20 7.24 8.28 -2.67
CA MET A 20 7.13 7.15 -3.58
C MET A 20 6.07 7.38 -4.65
N ILE A 21 4.86 7.80 -4.27
CA ILE A 21 3.75 8.00 -5.22
C ILE A 21 4.09 9.08 -6.25
N LEU A 22 4.74 10.17 -5.83
CA LEU A 22 5.06 11.31 -6.70
C LEU A 22 6.31 11.07 -7.57
N PHE A 23 7.33 10.44 -7.03
CA PHE A 23 8.64 10.36 -7.68
C PHE A 23 8.91 9.03 -8.37
N LEU A 24 8.22 7.94 -8.00
CA LEU A 24 8.41 6.65 -8.66
C LEU A 24 8.16 6.71 -10.19
N PRO A 25 7.12 7.40 -10.69
CA PRO A 25 6.93 7.57 -12.13
C PRO A 25 8.08 8.31 -12.84
N VAL A 26 8.62 9.34 -12.18
CA VAL A 26 9.69 10.19 -12.74
C VAL A 26 11.03 9.46 -12.74
N LEU A 27 11.28 8.65 -11.74
CA LEU A 27 12.55 7.92 -11.54
C LEU A 27 12.56 6.55 -12.23
N SER A 28 11.43 6.10 -12.78
CA SER A 28 11.27 4.77 -13.40
C SER A 28 12.21 4.53 -14.58
N SER A 29 12.64 5.60 -15.26
CA SER A 29 13.59 5.50 -16.37
C SER A 29 15.01 5.10 -15.95
N HIS A 30 15.35 5.14 -14.68
CA HIS A 30 16.73 5.01 -14.23
C HIS A 30 17.06 3.91 -13.24
N THR A 31 16.10 3.25 -12.53
CA THR A 31 16.63 2.32 -11.52
C THR A 31 15.63 1.36 -10.90
N VAL A 32 15.76 0.08 -11.19
CA VAL A 32 15.34 -1.04 -10.35
C VAL A 32 15.80 -0.84 -8.89
N LEU A 33 16.95 -0.20 -8.67
CA LEU A 33 17.49 0.16 -7.36
C LEU A 33 16.58 1.13 -6.60
N MET A 34 16.03 2.17 -7.23
CA MET A 34 15.12 3.12 -6.57
C MET A 34 13.84 2.45 -6.10
N LYS A 35 13.26 1.56 -6.92
CA LYS A 35 12.12 0.72 -6.54
C LYS A 35 12.44 -0.04 -5.25
N SER A 36 13.59 -0.73 -5.19
CA SER A 36 13.98 -1.53 -4.03
C SER A 36 14.24 -0.69 -2.78
N ILE A 37 14.78 0.52 -2.91
CA ILE A 37 14.97 1.46 -1.81
C ILE A 37 13.62 1.93 -1.26
N PHE A 38 12.66 2.31 -2.13
CA PHE A 38 11.33 2.75 -1.69
C PHE A 38 10.57 1.64 -0.97
N PHE A 39 10.57 0.42 -1.51
CA PHE A 39 9.95 -0.72 -0.84
C PHE A 39 10.59 -1.02 0.51
N THR A 40 11.90 -0.97 0.60
CA THR A 40 12.63 -1.15 1.87
C THR A 40 12.25 -0.07 2.88
N ALA A 41 12.20 1.21 2.47
CA ALA A 41 11.83 2.31 3.34
C ALA A 41 10.37 2.16 3.86
N ILE A 42 9.42 1.80 2.99
CA ILE A 42 8.03 1.61 3.37
C ILE A 42 7.88 0.46 4.37
N VAL A 43 8.54 -0.67 4.12
CA VAL A 43 8.49 -1.83 5.04
C VAL A 43 9.15 -1.48 6.36
N PHE A 44 10.29 -0.79 6.35
CA PHE A 44 10.98 -0.37 7.56
C PHE A 44 10.12 0.58 8.41
N PHE A 45 9.72 1.72 7.85
CA PHE A 45 8.93 2.72 8.59
C PHE A 45 7.52 2.24 8.91
N GLY A 46 6.90 1.43 8.04
CA GLY A 46 5.62 0.80 8.30
C GLY A 46 5.64 -0.12 9.51
N THR A 47 6.72 -0.88 9.70
CA THR A 47 6.91 -1.75 10.87
C THR A 47 7.03 -0.94 12.17
N PHE A 48 7.75 0.18 12.16
CA PHE A 48 7.94 1.03 13.34
C PHE A 48 6.81 2.03 13.58
N SER A 49 5.90 2.19 12.63
CA SER A 49 4.68 2.98 12.76
C SER A 49 3.64 2.36 13.72
N LEU A 50 3.75 1.06 14.01
CA LEU A 50 2.77 0.26 14.73
C LEU A 50 3.27 -0.23 16.11
N ASP A 51 3.77 0.67 16.97
CA ASP A 51 4.31 0.34 18.30
C ASP A 51 3.23 -0.03 19.36
N PHE A 52 1.97 -0.20 18.96
CA PHE A 52 0.84 -0.31 19.92
C PHE A 52 0.66 -1.70 20.52
N VAL A 53 1.09 -2.76 19.82
CA VAL A 53 0.93 -4.14 20.28
C VAL A 53 2.24 -4.88 20.10
N LYS A 54 2.96 -5.09 21.20
CA LYS A 54 4.30 -5.75 21.19
C LYS A 54 4.32 -7.08 20.44
N ARG A 55 3.24 -7.85 20.49
CA ARG A 55 3.15 -9.15 19.79
C ARG A 55 2.99 -8.96 18.27
N ALA A 56 2.15 -8.01 17.85
CA ALA A 56 1.94 -7.66 16.43
C ALA A 56 3.21 -7.05 15.83
N GLN A 57 3.89 -6.19 16.57
CA GLN A 57 5.15 -5.59 16.14
C GLN A 57 6.24 -6.65 15.89
N LYS A 58 6.36 -7.66 16.75
CA LYS A 58 7.32 -8.77 16.53
C LYS A 58 7.02 -9.53 15.24
N ILE A 59 5.75 -9.83 14.96
CA ILE A 59 5.33 -10.49 13.72
C ILE A 59 5.69 -9.63 12.51
N LEU A 60 5.39 -8.32 12.57
CA LEU A 60 5.72 -7.40 11.48
C LEU A 60 7.22 -7.21 11.27
N ILE A 61 8.03 -7.24 12.33
CA ILE A 61 9.49 -7.18 12.20
C ILE A 61 10.02 -8.40 11.45
N VAL A 62 9.60 -9.60 11.84
CA VAL A 62 10.05 -10.83 11.18
C VAL A 62 9.57 -10.88 9.73
N PHE A 63 8.29 -10.58 9.51
CA PHE A 63 7.70 -10.61 8.18
C PHE A 63 8.25 -9.50 7.27
N GLY A 64 8.46 -8.29 7.83
CA GLY A 64 9.09 -7.17 7.14
C GLY A 64 10.55 -7.48 6.75
N ALA A 65 11.32 -8.11 7.65
CA ALA A 65 12.69 -8.53 7.35
C ALA A 65 12.73 -9.54 6.19
N ILE A 66 11.81 -10.51 6.17
CA ILE A 66 11.68 -11.48 5.06
C ILE A 66 11.32 -10.74 3.76
N THR A 67 10.36 -9.80 3.81
CA THR A 67 9.95 -9.03 2.63
C THR A 67 11.09 -8.15 2.09
N ILE A 68 11.87 -7.51 2.96
CA ILE A 68 13.06 -6.74 2.55
C ILE A 68 14.11 -7.67 1.93
N PHE A 69 14.36 -8.82 2.54
CA PHE A 69 15.31 -9.80 2.00
C PHE A 69 14.90 -10.26 0.60
N LEU A 70 13.62 -10.59 0.39
CA LEU A 70 13.08 -11.01 -0.91
C LEU A 70 13.16 -9.88 -1.95
N ASN A 71 12.91 -8.63 -1.56
CA ASN A 71 13.04 -7.47 -2.43
C ASN A 71 14.48 -7.28 -2.94
N TRP A 72 15.47 -7.44 -2.08
CA TRP A 72 16.87 -7.34 -2.49
C TRP A 72 17.36 -8.57 -3.24
N LEU A 73 16.82 -9.75 -2.92
CA LEU A 73 17.11 -10.97 -3.68
C LEU A 73 16.60 -10.86 -5.13
N ASP A 74 15.38 -10.36 -5.34
CA ASP A 74 14.82 -10.07 -6.67
C ASP A 74 15.63 -9.00 -7.41
N HIS A 75 16.14 -8.01 -6.68
CA HIS A 75 17.00 -6.97 -7.25
C HIS A 75 18.31 -7.51 -7.83
N PHE A 76 18.97 -8.45 -7.11
CA PHE A 76 20.27 -9.02 -7.54
C PHE A 76 20.11 -10.20 -8.51
N PHE A 77 19.01 -10.94 -8.41
CA PHE A 77 18.74 -12.13 -9.22
C PHE A 77 17.32 -12.05 -9.82
N PRO A 78 17.07 -11.10 -10.75
CA PRO A 78 15.73 -10.88 -11.26
C PRO A 78 15.17 -12.14 -11.93
N SER A 79 14.03 -12.61 -11.44
CA SER A 79 13.28 -13.71 -12.04
C SER A 79 11.77 -13.55 -11.80
N HIS A 80 10.94 -14.02 -12.72
CA HIS A 80 9.48 -13.97 -12.56
C HIS A 80 9.00 -14.71 -11.30
N VAL A 81 9.69 -15.74 -10.87
CA VAL A 81 9.36 -16.47 -9.64
C VAL A 81 9.66 -15.63 -8.42
N LEU A 82 10.83 -14.99 -8.35
CA LEU A 82 11.20 -14.12 -7.21
C LEU A 82 10.32 -12.88 -7.15
N ASP A 83 10.00 -12.25 -8.28
CA ASP A 83 9.06 -11.11 -8.35
C ASP A 83 7.67 -11.51 -7.82
N LEU A 84 7.18 -12.72 -8.17
CA LEU A 84 5.93 -13.23 -7.63
C LEU A 84 6.00 -13.49 -6.12
N VAL A 85 7.04 -14.17 -5.64
CA VAL A 85 7.24 -14.46 -4.20
C VAL A 85 7.38 -13.17 -3.39
N PHE A 86 8.14 -12.20 -3.89
CA PHE A 86 8.23 -10.87 -3.30
C PHE A 86 6.87 -10.18 -3.28
N SER A 87 6.13 -10.18 -4.39
CA SER A 87 4.81 -9.55 -4.49
C SER A 87 3.81 -10.16 -3.50
N PHE A 88 3.78 -11.47 -3.33
CA PHE A 88 2.96 -12.13 -2.30
C PHE A 88 3.40 -11.75 -0.88
N SER A 89 4.70 -11.75 -0.59
CA SER A 89 5.21 -11.35 0.72
C SER A 89 4.84 -9.89 1.00
N PHE A 90 5.06 -8.99 0.05
CA PHE A 90 4.75 -7.58 0.19
C PHE A 90 3.24 -7.33 0.31
N PHE A 91 2.39 -8.09 -0.41
CA PHE A 91 0.94 -8.05 -0.27
C PHE A 91 0.50 -8.37 1.15
N PHE A 92 0.93 -9.51 1.71
CA PHE A 92 0.55 -9.91 3.06
C PHE A 92 1.10 -8.95 4.12
N TYR A 93 2.33 -8.46 3.94
CA TYR A 93 2.88 -7.43 4.81
C TYR A 93 1.97 -6.18 4.84
N ASN A 94 1.62 -5.63 3.67
CA ASN A 94 0.74 -4.47 3.57
C ASN A 94 -0.65 -4.74 4.16
N LEU A 95 -1.22 -5.90 3.90
CA LEU A 95 -2.52 -6.31 4.45
C LEU A 95 -2.49 -6.30 5.99
N PHE A 96 -1.44 -6.85 6.60
CA PHE A 96 -1.26 -6.80 8.05
C PHE A 96 -1.14 -5.37 8.56
N VAL A 97 -0.34 -4.52 7.91
CA VAL A 97 -0.19 -3.10 8.29
C VAL A 97 -1.54 -2.40 8.25
N VAL A 98 -2.32 -2.54 7.16
CA VAL A 98 -3.67 -1.94 7.02
C VAL A 98 -4.59 -2.42 8.13
N VAL A 99 -4.69 -3.74 8.36
CA VAL A 99 -5.56 -4.31 9.39
C VAL A 99 -5.19 -3.78 10.77
N PHE A 100 -3.91 -3.67 11.10
CA PHE A 100 -3.48 -3.14 12.39
C PHE A 100 -3.75 -1.64 12.52
N MET A 101 -3.53 -0.85 11.47
CA MET A 101 -3.86 0.58 11.45
C MET A 101 -5.36 0.80 11.67
N VAL A 102 -6.22 0.10 10.93
CA VAL A 102 -7.68 0.19 11.08
C VAL A 102 -8.11 -0.21 12.48
N ARG A 103 -7.60 -1.33 13.02
CA ARG A 103 -7.88 -1.77 14.40
C ARG A 103 -7.44 -0.73 15.44
N HIS A 104 -6.30 -0.10 15.23
CA HIS A 104 -5.83 0.94 16.13
C HIS A 104 -6.75 2.15 16.11
N ILE A 105 -7.14 2.63 14.93
CA ILE A 105 -8.08 3.74 14.75
C ILE A 105 -9.43 3.41 15.41
N ALA A 106 -9.95 2.19 15.21
CA ALA A 106 -11.21 1.77 15.79
C ALA A 106 -11.19 1.73 17.33
N LYS A 107 -10.07 1.26 17.94
CA LYS A 107 -9.91 1.13 19.39
C LYS A 107 -9.49 2.41 20.12
N SER A 108 -9.01 3.42 19.41
CA SER A 108 -8.60 4.69 20.03
C SER A 108 -9.83 5.42 20.59
N GLU A 109 -9.77 5.89 21.82
CA GLU A 109 -10.87 6.61 22.47
C GLU A 109 -10.93 8.09 22.05
N LYS A 110 -9.77 8.70 21.82
CA LYS A 110 -9.65 10.14 21.49
C LYS A 110 -9.00 10.35 20.12
N VAL A 111 -9.50 11.36 19.41
CA VAL A 111 -8.86 11.81 18.17
C VAL A 111 -7.60 12.61 18.52
N ASN A 112 -6.47 12.20 17.99
CA ASN A 112 -5.20 12.91 18.10
C ASN A 112 -4.49 12.96 16.73
N VAL A 113 -3.46 13.79 16.62
CA VAL A 113 -2.71 13.97 15.37
C VAL A 113 -2.15 12.65 14.83
N THR A 114 -1.63 11.79 15.72
CA THR A 114 -1.10 10.47 15.33
C THR A 114 -2.18 9.60 14.69
N MET A 115 -3.40 9.62 15.23
CA MET A 115 -4.53 8.88 14.68
C MET A 115 -4.91 9.38 13.28
N ILE A 116 -4.92 10.69 13.08
CA ILE A 116 -5.21 11.29 11.75
C ILE A 116 -4.14 10.87 10.74
N ILE A 117 -2.86 10.98 11.10
CA ILE A 117 -1.75 10.56 10.22
C ILE A 117 -1.82 9.07 9.91
N ASN A 118 -2.11 8.22 10.91
CA ASN A 118 -2.31 6.78 10.69
C ASN A 118 -3.48 6.48 9.75
N SER A 119 -4.53 7.30 9.82
CA SER A 119 -5.67 7.16 8.91
C SER A 119 -5.29 7.46 7.47
N ILE A 120 -4.50 8.50 7.25
CA ILE A 120 -3.99 8.83 5.90
C ILE A 120 -3.04 7.72 5.41
N ASN A 121 -2.10 7.29 6.25
CA ASN A 121 -1.19 6.20 5.93
C ASN A 121 -1.96 4.92 5.55
N GLY A 122 -2.98 4.55 6.31
CA GLY A 122 -3.82 3.38 6.04
C GLY A 122 -4.52 3.46 4.67
N TYR A 123 -5.02 4.63 4.29
CA TYR A 123 -5.60 4.85 2.97
C TYR A 123 -4.59 4.67 1.83
N LEU A 124 -3.39 5.24 2.00
CA LEU A 124 -2.32 5.09 1.02
C LEU A 124 -1.85 3.62 0.91
N PHE A 125 -1.77 2.89 2.02
CA PHE A 125 -1.47 1.46 2.00
C PHE A 125 -2.53 0.63 1.28
N ILE A 126 -3.82 0.98 1.36
CA ILE A 126 -4.88 0.32 0.58
C ILE A 126 -4.64 0.54 -0.92
N GLY A 127 -4.23 1.74 -1.34
CA GLY A 127 -3.86 2.03 -2.72
C GLY A 127 -2.66 1.18 -3.19
N ILE A 128 -1.63 1.05 -2.36
CA ILE A 128 -0.46 0.20 -2.66
C ILE A 128 -0.87 -1.27 -2.73
N LEU A 129 -1.72 -1.74 -1.82
CA LEU A 129 -2.24 -3.11 -1.81
C LEU A 129 -2.98 -3.43 -3.13
N GLY A 130 -3.83 -2.50 -3.59
CA GLY A 130 -4.50 -2.60 -4.86
C GLY A 130 -3.53 -2.67 -6.04
N ALA A 131 -2.47 -1.84 -6.03
CA ALA A 131 -1.43 -1.87 -7.06
C ALA A 131 -0.71 -3.21 -7.14
N VAL A 132 -0.36 -3.81 -5.99
CA VAL A 132 0.26 -5.14 -5.93
C VAL A 132 -0.68 -6.21 -6.49
N LEU A 133 -1.97 -6.20 -6.12
CA LEU A 133 -2.96 -7.14 -6.64
C LEU A 133 -3.11 -7.02 -8.17
N LEU A 134 -3.15 -5.79 -8.69
CA LEU A 134 -3.24 -5.55 -10.13
C LEU A 134 -1.96 -6.01 -10.86
N ALA A 135 -0.78 -5.73 -10.31
CA ALA A 135 0.49 -6.22 -10.87
C ALA A 135 0.54 -7.75 -10.94
N MET A 136 0.03 -8.44 -9.92
CA MET A 136 -0.03 -9.90 -9.90
C MET A 136 -0.91 -10.48 -11.04
N THR A 137 -1.91 -9.74 -11.54
CA THR A 137 -2.72 -10.18 -12.68
C THR A 137 -1.92 -10.29 -13.98
N GLU A 138 -0.80 -9.58 -14.10
CA GLU A 138 0.12 -9.65 -15.24
C GLU A 138 1.24 -10.68 -15.03
N ILE A 139 1.72 -10.85 -13.78
CA ILE A 139 2.83 -11.75 -13.45
C ILE A 139 2.39 -13.21 -13.47
N LEU A 140 1.23 -13.53 -12.88
CA LEU A 140 0.75 -14.92 -12.77
C LEU A 140 0.57 -15.63 -14.12
N PRO A 141 -0.11 -15.05 -15.11
CA PRO A 141 -0.30 -15.70 -16.40
C PRO A 141 1.01 -15.89 -17.19
N LYS A 142 1.96 -14.96 -17.03
CA LYS A 142 3.30 -15.10 -17.63
C LYS A 142 4.03 -16.33 -17.11
N LEU A 143 3.88 -16.59 -15.81
CA LEU A 143 4.52 -17.73 -15.15
C LEU A 143 3.87 -19.08 -15.50
N ILE A 144 2.51 -19.11 -15.56
CA ILE A 144 1.77 -20.36 -15.75
C ILE A 144 1.67 -20.75 -17.25
N ASN A 145 1.39 -19.79 -18.11
CA ASN A 145 1.03 -20.05 -19.50
C ASN A 145 2.06 -19.53 -20.51
N HIS A 146 3.13 -18.87 -20.08
CA HIS A 146 4.10 -18.15 -20.91
C HIS A 146 3.44 -17.12 -21.84
N LEU A 147 2.25 -16.63 -21.49
CA LEU A 147 1.46 -15.69 -22.27
C LEU A 147 1.50 -14.30 -21.64
N ASP A 148 1.80 -13.31 -22.44
CA ASP A 148 1.53 -11.90 -22.14
C ASP A 148 0.03 -11.67 -22.32
N THR A 149 -0.74 -11.76 -21.25
CA THR A 149 -2.22 -11.79 -21.32
C THR A 149 -2.85 -10.43 -21.53
N GLY A 150 -2.13 -9.32 -21.29
CA GLY A 150 -2.74 -8.00 -21.35
C GLY A 150 -3.98 -7.90 -20.45
N ALA A 151 -3.84 -8.32 -19.16
CA ALA A 151 -4.95 -8.30 -18.21
C ALA A 151 -5.48 -6.88 -17.98
N ILE A 152 -4.64 -5.88 -18.21
CA ILE A 152 -4.94 -4.46 -18.09
C ILE A 152 -4.49 -3.77 -19.38
N ASN A 153 -5.35 -2.92 -19.94
CA ASN A 153 -5.04 -2.07 -21.08
C ASN A 153 -4.51 -0.72 -20.58
N PHE A 154 -3.27 -0.41 -20.95
CA PHE A 154 -2.62 0.87 -20.68
C PHE A 154 -2.60 1.70 -21.97
N ALA A 155 -2.87 3.00 -21.91
CA ALA A 155 -2.91 3.90 -23.05
C ALA A 155 -1.61 3.91 -23.88
N GLY A 156 -0.46 3.62 -23.26
CA GLY A 156 0.84 3.47 -23.90
C GLY A 156 1.20 2.05 -24.35
N GLY A 157 0.27 1.10 -24.28
CA GLY A 157 0.52 -0.31 -24.58
C GLY A 157 0.70 -1.18 -23.33
N LYS A 158 1.90 -1.70 -23.05
CA LYS A 158 2.18 -2.51 -21.85
C LYS A 158 2.60 -1.62 -20.69
N ALA A 159 2.34 -2.09 -19.44
CA ALA A 159 2.90 -1.47 -18.24
C ALA A 159 4.43 -1.40 -18.33
N GLN A 160 4.99 -0.22 -18.09
CA GLN A 160 6.44 0.02 -18.09
C GLN A 160 7.06 -0.27 -16.71
N GLY A 161 6.22 -0.31 -15.65
CA GLY A 161 6.68 -0.58 -14.30
C GLY A 161 5.58 -0.63 -13.25
N PHE A 162 5.97 -0.84 -12.01
CA PHE A 162 5.03 -0.90 -10.88
C PHE A 162 4.23 0.40 -10.70
N TYR A 163 4.76 1.54 -11.13
CA TYR A 163 4.09 2.83 -11.03
C TYR A 163 2.80 2.92 -11.86
N ASP A 164 2.69 2.20 -12.97
CA ASP A 164 1.45 2.16 -13.77
C ASP A 164 0.31 1.47 -13.01
N PHE A 165 0.63 0.38 -12.31
CA PHE A 165 -0.33 -0.29 -11.43
C PHE A 165 -0.68 0.57 -10.21
N LEU A 166 0.31 1.31 -9.69
CA LEU A 166 0.11 2.26 -8.59
C LEU A 166 -0.85 3.37 -9.01
N TYR A 167 -0.60 3.99 -10.16
CA TYR A 167 -1.47 4.99 -10.76
C TYR A 167 -2.88 4.44 -10.93
N PHE A 168 -3.04 3.29 -11.61
CA PHE A 168 -4.35 2.69 -11.86
C PHE A 168 -5.09 2.36 -10.56
N SER A 169 -4.39 1.84 -9.57
CA SER A 169 -4.97 1.56 -8.25
C SER A 169 -5.47 2.84 -7.58
N PHE A 170 -4.70 3.93 -7.59
CA PHE A 170 -5.10 5.18 -6.94
C PHE A 170 -6.24 5.89 -7.66
N ILE A 171 -6.25 5.95 -9.00
CA ILE A 171 -7.38 6.56 -9.73
C ILE A 171 -8.68 5.75 -9.55
N THR A 172 -8.56 4.44 -9.33
CA THR A 172 -9.69 3.57 -9.02
C THR A 172 -10.15 3.76 -7.56
N LEU A 173 -9.22 3.74 -6.59
CA LEU A 173 -9.48 3.89 -5.17
C LEU A 173 -10.16 5.23 -4.85
N THR A 174 -9.73 6.30 -5.52
CA THR A 174 -10.27 7.65 -5.39
C THR A 174 -11.54 7.88 -6.22
N THR A 175 -11.97 6.89 -7.00
CA THR A 175 -13.10 6.98 -7.96
C THR A 175 -12.93 8.04 -9.05
N LEU A 176 -11.70 8.46 -9.34
CA LEU A 176 -11.39 9.44 -10.38
C LEU A 176 -11.57 8.84 -11.78
N GLY A 177 -10.99 7.65 -12.03
CA GLY A 177 -11.24 6.81 -13.21
C GLY A 177 -11.17 7.53 -14.56
N TYR A 178 -10.02 8.11 -14.93
CA TYR A 178 -9.86 8.82 -16.20
C TYR A 178 -10.17 7.98 -17.46
N GLY A 179 -10.09 6.64 -17.36
CA GLY A 179 -10.38 5.72 -18.47
C GLY A 179 -9.19 5.51 -19.43
N ASP A 180 -8.04 6.04 -19.13
CA ASP A 180 -6.77 5.86 -19.81
C ASP A 180 -6.11 4.50 -19.51
N VAL A 181 -6.44 3.91 -18.36
CA VAL A 181 -6.10 2.55 -17.96
C VAL A 181 -7.38 1.79 -17.63
N THR A 182 -7.57 0.63 -18.23
CA THR A 182 -8.80 -0.15 -18.07
C THR A 182 -8.54 -1.64 -17.87
N PRO A 183 -9.31 -2.32 -16.98
CA PRO A 183 -9.17 -3.75 -16.76
C PRO A 183 -9.82 -4.53 -17.90
N VAL A 184 -9.10 -5.49 -18.47
CA VAL A 184 -9.58 -6.33 -19.59
C VAL A 184 -10.01 -7.71 -19.10
N SER A 185 -9.14 -8.39 -18.31
CA SER A 185 -9.43 -9.72 -17.81
C SER A 185 -10.52 -9.71 -16.72
N ALA A 186 -11.24 -10.83 -16.58
CA ALA A 186 -12.27 -10.97 -15.53
C ALA A 186 -11.69 -10.76 -14.12
N LEU A 187 -10.49 -11.27 -13.86
CA LEU A 187 -9.82 -11.09 -12.57
C LEU A 187 -9.48 -9.62 -12.33
N ALA A 188 -8.88 -8.93 -13.30
CA ALA A 188 -8.55 -7.51 -13.17
C ALA A 188 -9.82 -6.66 -12.95
N LYS A 189 -10.93 -6.95 -13.64
CA LYS A 189 -12.23 -6.29 -13.43
C LYS A 189 -12.75 -6.48 -12.00
N SER A 190 -12.71 -7.71 -11.49
CA SER A 190 -13.15 -8.01 -10.13
C SER A 190 -12.29 -7.28 -9.08
N LEU A 191 -10.96 -7.28 -9.24
CA LEU A 191 -10.05 -6.58 -8.34
C LEU A 191 -10.27 -5.06 -8.39
N THR A 192 -10.49 -4.48 -9.57
CA THR A 192 -10.80 -3.05 -9.72
C THR A 192 -12.06 -2.66 -8.96
N ILE A 193 -13.11 -3.49 -8.99
CA ILE A 193 -14.33 -3.27 -8.21
C ILE A 193 -14.03 -3.31 -6.71
N VAL A 194 -13.26 -4.31 -6.24
CA VAL A 194 -12.87 -4.44 -4.82
C VAL A 194 -12.07 -3.23 -4.37
N ILE A 195 -11.12 -2.74 -5.18
CA ILE A 195 -10.33 -1.55 -4.87
C ILE A 195 -11.24 -0.33 -4.74
N ALA A 196 -12.14 -0.10 -5.70
CA ALA A 196 -13.06 1.04 -5.69
C ALA A 196 -13.95 1.05 -4.43
N ILE A 197 -14.57 -0.10 -4.12
CA ILE A 197 -15.42 -0.27 -2.94
C ILE A 197 -14.61 -0.06 -1.65
N SER A 198 -13.41 -0.64 -1.58
CA SER A 198 -12.53 -0.50 -0.40
C SER A 198 -12.17 0.95 -0.12
N GLY A 199 -11.90 1.75 -1.14
CA GLY A 199 -11.62 3.19 -1.00
C GLY A 199 -12.80 3.95 -0.41
N GLN A 200 -13.99 3.76 -0.96
CA GLN A 200 -15.21 4.42 -0.51
C GLN A 200 -15.61 4.00 0.91
N LEU A 201 -15.57 2.71 1.21
CA LEU A 201 -15.87 2.20 2.56
C LEU A 201 -14.87 2.71 3.58
N TYR A 202 -13.57 2.70 3.24
CA TYR A 202 -12.54 3.20 4.15
C TYR A 202 -12.78 4.66 4.52
N LEU A 203 -12.97 5.55 3.54
CA LEU A 203 -13.20 6.98 3.78
C LEU A 203 -14.49 7.23 4.56
N THR A 204 -15.59 6.56 4.18
CA THR A 204 -16.89 6.71 4.85
C THR A 204 -16.82 6.29 6.32
N ILE A 205 -16.28 5.10 6.60
CA ILE A 205 -16.15 4.58 7.97
C ILE A 205 -15.18 5.43 8.77
N LEU A 206 -14.04 5.84 8.18
CA LEU A 206 -13.05 6.66 8.83
C LEU A 206 -13.63 8.02 9.27
N VAL A 207 -14.31 8.72 8.35
CA VAL A 207 -14.93 10.02 8.64
C VAL A 207 -16.00 9.86 9.73
N ALA A 208 -16.86 8.85 9.64
CA ALA A 208 -17.87 8.57 10.65
C ALA A 208 -17.24 8.33 12.03
N MET A 209 -16.17 7.52 12.10
CA MET A 209 -15.45 7.26 13.36
C MET A 209 -14.75 8.50 13.92
N LEU A 210 -14.10 9.31 13.08
CA LEU A 210 -13.39 10.52 13.52
C LEU A 210 -14.38 11.55 14.06
N VAL A 211 -15.45 11.82 13.33
CA VAL A 211 -16.49 12.78 13.73
C VAL A 211 -17.20 12.32 15.00
N GLY A 212 -17.60 11.04 15.06
CA GLY A 212 -18.25 10.49 16.24
C GLY A 212 -17.40 10.60 17.51
N LYS A 213 -16.10 10.32 17.42
CA LYS A 213 -15.16 10.43 18.54
C LYS A 213 -14.88 11.89 18.93
N TYR A 214 -14.81 12.79 17.95
CA TYR A 214 -14.62 14.22 18.22
C TYR A 214 -15.82 14.79 18.98
N LEU A 215 -17.03 14.44 18.58
CA LEU A 215 -18.26 14.92 19.23
C LEU A 215 -18.48 14.31 20.63
N SER A 216 -18.03 13.08 20.85
CA SER A 216 -18.17 12.42 22.15
C SER A 216 -17.20 12.90 23.23
N HIS A 217 -16.15 13.67 22.86
CA HIS A 217 -15.17 14.24 23.80
C HIS A 217 -14.98 15.73 23.52
N PRO A 218 -16.00 16.59 23.76
CA PRO A 218 -15.81 18.02 23.64
C PRO A 218 -14.77 18.48 24.66
N GLU A 219 -13.70 19.13 24.20
CA GLU A 219 -12.75 19.79 25.10
C GLU A 219 -13.54 20.76 25.99
N LYS A 220 -13.47 20.57 27.31
CA LYS A 220 -13.96 21.59 28.24
C LYS A 220 -13.09 22.83 28.01
N ARG A 221 -13.65 23.83 27.36
CA ARG A 221 -13.09 25.19 27.33
C ARG A 221 -13.12 25.80 28.70
#